data_d3135e5d646d81c8d6d9111e72116129
#
_entry.id   d3135e5d646d81c8d6d9111e72116129
#
_cell.length_a   1.000
_cell.length_b   1.000
_cell.length_c   1.000
_cell.angle_alpha   90.00
_cell.angle_beta   90.00
_cell.angle_gamma   90.00
#
_symmetry.space_group_name_H-M   'P 1'
#
loop_
_entity.id
_entity.type
_entity.pdbx_description
1 polymer ?
#
loop_
_entity_poly.entity_id
_entity_poly.type
_entity_poly.pdbx_seq_one_letter_code
_entity_poly.pdbx_strand_id
1 'polypeptide(L)'
;MDAQPLFISLHDESAGYEISPDRVPLAVLRTFVKDVEEFLRGDGGEVDLQALDVGVVKGSLAIQTAPVSSPGLLRDLLQLAGSEHLDGLDRKRREVVERWQKLARGTRRCVFRITAPGIPQRNISISAATDFHADDADQWVQVERYLQGEIVEIGGLKKVNAHIRLPDGTLIPVESDREFFRSDTVNRLYKVAMARISAEYNVVTRK
;
A
#
# COMPACT_ATOMS: atom_id res chain seq x y z
N MET A 1 22.54 10.29 -0.41
CA MET A 1 22.39 9.41 0.77
C MET A 1 22.70 8.02 0.31
N ASP A 2 23.60 7.35 1.03
CA ASP A 2 23.97 5.99 0.66
C ASP A 2 22.81 5.03 0.92
N ALA A 3 22.60 4.09 0.01
CA ALA A 3 21.60 3.05 0.15
C ALA A 3 21.94 2.18 1.39
N GLN A 4 20.95 1.88 2.22
CA GLN A 4 21.12 1.14 3.48
C GLN A 4 20.21 -0.08 3.51
N PRO A 5 20.65 -1.19 4.10
CA PRO A 5 19.78 -2.34 4.29
C PRO A 5 18.68 -2.03 5.30
N LEU A 6 17.50 -2.56 5.07
CA LEU A 6 16.36 -2.45 5.96
C LEU A 6 16.09 -3.80 6.60
N PHE A 7 15.80 -3.81 7.91
CA PHE A 7 15.41 -5.00 8.64
C PHE A 7 13.97 -4.83 9.11
N ILE A 8 13.09 -5.75 8.71
CA ILE A 8 11.71 -5.80 9.18
C ILE A 8 11.49 -7.13 9.86
N SER A 9 11.10 -7.13 11.14
CA SER A 9 10.92 -8.33 11.93
C SER A 9 9.53 -8.41 12.57
N LEU A 10 9.06 -9.64 12.73
CA LEU A 10 7.87 -10.01 13.46
C LEU A 10 8.23 -10.89 14.64
N HIS A 11 7.82 -10.48 15.83
CA HIS A 11 7.87 -11.25 17.06
C HIS A 11 6.44 -11.56 17.51
N ASP A 12 6.19 -12.77 17.95
CA ASP A 12 4.91 -13.17 18.55
C ASP A 12 5.20 -13.67 19.98
N GLU A 13 4.74 -12.93 20.95
CA GLU A 13 4.90 -13.24 22.38
C GLU A 13 3.76 -14.09 22.92
N SER A 14 2.80 -14.45 22.06
CA SER A 14 1.67 -15.31 22.46
C SER A 14 2.05 -16.78 22.45
N ALA A 15 1.43 -17.56 23.31
CA ALA A 15 1.45 -19.03 23.28
C ALA A 15 2.76 -19.75 23.64
N GLY A 16 3.71 -19.12 24.29
CA GLY A 16 4.87 -19.81 24.88
C GLY A 16 5.88 -20.39 23.88
N TYR A 17 5.80 -20.00 22.60
CA TYR A 17 6.89 -20.22 21.66
C TYR A 17 7.20 -18.97 20.83
N GLU A 18 8.46 -18.78 20.57
CA GLU A 18 8.94 -17.69 19.74
C GLU A 18 8.84 -18.06 18.26
N ILE A 19 8.27 -17.17 17.44
CA ILE A 19 8.27 -17.32 15.99
C ILE A 19 9.69 -17.12 15.48
N SER A 20 10.16 -18.07 14.67
CA SER A 20 11.46 -18.03 14.02
C SER A 20 11.34 -18.49 12.57
N PRO A 21 12.40 -18.30 11.73
CA PRO A 21 12.40 -18.82 10.36
C PRO A 21 12.20 -20.34 10.28
N ASP A 22 12.68 -21.07 11.30
CA ASP A 22 12.57 -22.52 11.36
C ASP A 22 11.22 -23.00 11.91
N ARG A 23 10.46 -22.10 12.53
CA ARG A 23 9.18 -22.43 13.17
C ARG A 23 8.19 -21.27 13.09
N VAL A 24 7.45 -21.20 11.99
CA VAL A 24 6.40 -20.21 11.76
C VAL A 24 5.19 -20.84 11.06
N PRO A 25 3.96 -20.55 11.50
CA PRO A 25 2.77 -20.99 10.75
C PRO A 25 2.78 -20.40 9.33
N LEU A 26 2.51 -21.25 8.33
CA LEU A 26 2.56 -20.84 6.92
C LEU A 26 1.67 -19.61 6.62
N ALA A 27 0.51 -19.51 7.24
CA ALA A 27 -0.38 -18.36 7.08
C ALA A 27 0.24 -17.05 7.59
N VAL A 28 0.97 -17.12 8.72
CA VAL A 28 1.68 -15.96 9.31
C VAL A 28 2.82 -15.56 8.41
N LEU A 29 3.64 -16.51 7.96
CA LEU A 29 4.75 -16.25 7.04
C LEU A 29 4.26 -15.58 5.76
N ARG A 30 3.22 -16.14 5.13
CA ARG A 30 2.65 -15.59 3.89
C ARG A 30 2.18 -14.14 4.07
N THR A 31 1.45 -13.87 5.17
CA THR A 31 0.93 -12.53 5.44
C THR A 31 2.07 -11.56 5.72
N PHE A 32 3.04 -11.96 6.52
CA PHE A 32 4.20 -11.14 6.84
C PHE A 32 5.03 -10.77 5.59
N VAL A 33 5.34 -11.75 4.74
CA VAL A 33 6.07 -11.52 3.49
C VAL A 33 5.31 -10.58 2.56
N LYS A 34 3.98 -10.78 2.42
CA LYS A 34 3.12 -9.91 1.61
C LYS A 34 3.09 -8.47 2.16
N ASP A 35 2.97 -8.31 3.46
CA ASP A 35 2.96 -6.99 4.10
C ASP A 35 4.31 -6.28 3.91
N VAL A 36 5.43 -6.99 4.04
CA VAL A 36 6.77 -6.45 3.77
C VAL A 36 6.90 -6.03 2.30
N GLU A 37 6.42 -6.86 1.37
CA GLU A 37 6.39 -6.54 -0.05
C GLU A 37 5.61 -5.23 -0.32
N GLU A 38 4.39 -5.13 0.21
CA GLU A 38 3.53 -3.94 0.03
C GLU A 38 4.17 -2.69 0.65
N PHE A 39 4.78 -2.83 1.84
CA PHE A 39 5.46 -1.74 2.54
C PHE A 39 6.67 -1.22 1.75
N LEU A 40 7.50 -2.09 1.22
CA LEU A 40 8.67 -1.71 0.43
C LEU A 40 8.26 -1.06 -0.90
N ARG A 41 7.28 -1.65 -1.60
CA ARG A 41 6.79 -1.15 -2.90
C ARG A 41 6.18 0.24 -2.79
N GLY A 42 5.33 0.48 -1.77
CA GLY A 42 4.47 1.66 -1.71
C GLY A 42 3.46 1.71 -2.88
N ASP A 43 2.69 2.78 -2.93
CA ASP A 43 1.69 3.01 -3.99
C ASP A 43 2.35 3.41 -5.32
N GLY A 44 3.46 4.14 -5.26
CA GLY A 44 4.22 4.62 -6.41
C GLY A 44 5.15 3.58 -7.06
N GLY A 45 5.35 2.40 -6.45
CA GLY A 45 6.26 1.39 -6.99
C GLY A 45 7.72 1.83 -7.04
N GLU A 46 8.16 2.67 -6.08
CA GLU A 46 9.49 3.27 -6.08
C GLU A 46 10.64 2.26 -5.92
N VAL A 47 10.35 1.09 -5.37
CA VAL A 47 11.32 0.00 -5.17
C VAL A 47 11.01 -1.11 -6.16
N ASP A 48 11.99 -1.44 -7.00
CA ASP A 48 11.89 -2.60 -7.90
C ASP A 48 12.09 -3.89 -7.09
N LEU A 49 10.98 -4.53 -6.75
CA LEU A 49 10.99 -5.76 -5.95
C LEU A 49 11.50 -6.98 -6.72
N GLN A 50 11.54 -6.94 -8.05
CA GLN A 50 12.08 -8.05 -8.85
C GLN A 50 13.61 -8.06 -8.83
N ALA A 51 14.22 -6.89 -8.65
CA ALA A 51 15.66 -6.73 -8.54
C ALA A 51 16.16 -6.69 -7.08
N LEU A 52 15.25 -6.70 -6.09
CA LEU A 52 15.60 -6.56 -4.69
C LEU A 52 15.86 -7.92 -4.04
N ASP A 53 17.12 -8.20 -3.75
CA ASP A 53 17.50 -9.36 -2.94
C ASP A 53 17.10 -9.18 -1.48
N VAL A 54 16.56 -10.23 -0.89
CA VAL A 54 16.22 -10.29 0.54
C VAL A 54 16.79 -11.54 1.19
N GLY A 55 17.19 -11.41 2.45
CA GLY A 55 17.62 -12.53 3.31
C GLY A 55 16.66 -12.71 4.48
N VAL A 56 16.49 -13.96 4.92
CA VAL A 56 15.78 -14.27 6.17
C VAL A 56 16.83 -14.40 7.28
N VAL A 57 16.66 -13.63 8.34
CA VAL A 57 17.64 -13.56 9.45
C VAL A 57 17.31 -14.62 10.49
N LYS A 58 18.34 -15.35 10.95
CA LYS A 58 18.19 -16.35 12.03
C LYS A 58 17.91 -15.68 13.36
N GLY A 59 17.06 -16.31 14.18
CA GLY A 59 16.75 -15.90 15.56
C GLY A 59 15.40 -15.21 15.73
N SER A 60 14.89 -14.50 14.72
CA SER A 60 13.53 -13.96 14.66
C SER A 60 13.01 -14.08 13.24
N LEU A 61 11.70 -14.06 13.05
CA LEU A 61 11.16 -13.95 11.71
C LEU A 61 11.42 -12.53 11.18
N ALA A 62 12.56 -12.36 10.52
CA ALA A 62 13.00 -11.07 10.00
C ALA A 62 13.44 -11.17 8.55
N ILE A 63 13.08 -10.15 7.77
CA ILE A 63 13.52 -9.94 6.40
C ILE A 63 14.53 -8.80 6.41
N GLN A 64 15.72 -9.08 5.90
CA GLN A 64 16.76 -8.09 5.61
C GLN A 64 16.78 -7.85 4.10
N THR A 65 16.68 -6.59 3.69
CA THR A 65 16.83 -6.24 2.27
C THR A 65 18.28 -5.99 1.90
N ALA A 66 18.62 -6.14 0.62
CA ALA A 66 19.77 -5.43 0.07
C ALA A 66 19.62 -3.91 0.31
N PRO A 67 20.69 -3.11 0.20
CA PRO A 67 20.58 -1.66 0.34
C PRO A 67 19.54 -1.05 -0.61
N VAL A 68 18.58 -0.31 -0.04
CA VAL A 68 17.50 0.34 -0.78
C VAL A 68 17.71 1.84 -0.80
N SER A 69 17.58 2.44 -1.98
CA SER A 69 17.58 3.90 -2.18
C SER A 69 16.24 4.35 -2.74
N SER A 70 15.33 4.75 -1.87
CA SER A 70 14.02 5.31 -2.22
C SER A 70 13.74 6.53 -1.34
N PRO A 71 13.69 7.73 -1.92
CA PRO A 71 13.42 8.95 -1.14
C PRO A 71 12.07 8.93 -0.44
N GLY A 72 11.03 8.36 -1.06
CA GLY A 72 9.71 8.22 -0.47
C GLY A 72 9.71 7.26 0.72
N LEU A 73 10.34 6.09 0.58
CA LEU A 73 10.48 5.14 1.68
C LEU A 73 11.25 5.75 2.86
N LEU A 74 12.35 6.47 2.59
CA LEU A 74 13.14 7.11 3.64
C LEU A 74 12.34 8.19 4.37
N ARG A 75 11.59 9.03 3.64
CA ARG A 75 10.72 10.04 4.23
C ARG A 75 9.69 9.40 5.16
N ASP A 76 9.03 8.33 4.72
CA ASP A 76 7.99 7.64 5.47
C ASP A 76 8.59 6.95 6.72
N LEU A 77 9.79 6.37 6.61
CA LEU A 77 10.50 5.80 7.76
C LEU A 77 10.90 6.87 8.79
N LEU A 78 11.32 8.05 8.35
CA LEU A 78 11.63 9.18 9.25
C LEU A 78 10.37 9.66 9.98
N GLN A 79 9.23 9.70 9.29
CA GLN A 79 7.96 10.06 9.92
C GLN A 79 7.55 9.01 10.96
N LEU A 80 7.58 7.72 10.62
CA LEU A 80 7.26 6.62 11.55
C LEU A 80 8.18 6.57 12.77
N ALA A 81 9.45 7.02 12.63
CA ALA A 81 10.39 7.09 13.74
C ALA A 81 10.10 8.27 14.70
N GLY A 82 9.42 9.30 14.24
CA GLY A 82 9.14 10.52 15.00
C GLY A 82 7.70 10.70 15.44
N SER A 83 6.75 9.94 14.87
CA SER A 83 5.32 10.13 15.14
C SER A 83 4.54 8.84 14.92
N GLU A 84 3.47 8.67 15.70
CA GLU A 84 2.49 7.59 15.52
C GLU A 84 1.34 8.01 14.55
N HIS A 85 1.28 9.28 14.12
CA HIS A 85 0.34 9.74 13.11
C HIS A 85 0.81 9.31 11.71
N LEU A 86 -0.08 8.65 10.99
CA LEU A 86 0.20 8.09 9.68
C LEU A 86 -0.20 8.99 8.51
N ASP A 87 -0.73 10.17 8.81
CA ASP A 87 -1.10 11.17 7.82
C ASP A 87 0.13 11.64 7.05
N GLY A 88 0.03 11.65 5.73
CA GLY A 88 1.14 12.01 4.86
C GLY A 88 2.07 10.86 4.47
N LEU A 89 1.94 9.66 5.06
CA LEU A 89 2.61 8.46 4.55
C LEU A 89 2.04 8.06 3.18
N ASP A 90 2.87 7.35 2.42
CA ASP A 90 2.38 6.60 1.27
C ASP A 90 1.19 5.71 1.67
N ARG A 91 0.13 5.69 0.84
CA ARG A 91 -1.13 5.01 1.17
C ARG A 91 -0.94 3.53 1.50
N LYS A 92 -0.17 2.80 0.71
CA LYS A 92 0.06 1.36 0.96
C LYS A 92 0.89 1.11 2.21
N ARG A 93 1.92 1.92 2.46
CA ARG A 93 2.71 1.85 3.69
C ARG A 93 1.85 2.12 4.92
N ARG A 94 0.97 3.13 4.85
CA ARG A 94 -0.01 3.41 5.89
C ARG A 94 -0.91 2.21 6.16
N GLU A 95 -1.55 1.65 5.13
CA GLU A 95 -2.41 0.48 5.24
C GLU A 95 -1.69 -0.73 5.88
N VAL A 96 -0.42 -0.93 5.57
CA VAL A 96 0.41 -1.98 6.20
C VAL A 96 0.62 -1.71 7.68
N VAL A 97 1.03 -0.49 8.05
CA VAL A 97 1.27 -0.12 9.45
C VAL A 97 -0.01 -0.22 10.28
N GLU A 98 -1.16 0.21 9.76
CA GLU A 98 -2.47 0.05 10.40
C GLU A 98 -2.82 -1.44 10.63
N ARG A 99 -2.57 -2.31 9.63
CA ARG A 99 -2.74 -3.75 9.79
C ARG A 99 -1.84 -4.32 10.89
N TRP A 100 -0.58 -3.91 10.92
CA TRP A 100 0.35 -4.34 11.96
C TRP A 100 -0.07 -3.84 13.35
N GLN A 101 -0.53 -2.59 13.46
CA GLN A 101 -1.06 -2.05 14.71
C GLN A 101 -2.30 -2.81 15.18
N LYS A 102 -3.20 -3.16 14.27
CA LYS A 102 -4.37 -3.98 14.58
C LYS A 102 -3.99 -5.40 15.04
N LEU A 103 -3.01 -6.02 14.40
CA LEU A 103 -2.50 -7.33 14.79
C LEU A 103 -1.80 -7.29 16.14
N ALA A 104 -1.02 -6.24 16.43
CA ALA A 104 -0.35 -6.03 17.71
C ALA A 104 -1.33 -5.87 18.87
N ARG A 105 -2.48 -5.23 18.64
CA ARG A 105 -3.57 -5.08 19.64
C ARG A 105 -4.48 -6.30 19.73
N GLY A 106 -4.35 -7.23 18.80
CA GLY A 106 -5.17 -8.46 18.78
C GLY A 106 -4.77 -9.47 19.86
N THR A 107 -5.39 -10.65 19.80
CA THR A 107 -5.14 -11.77 20.74
C THR A 107 -3.70 -12.30 20.67
N ARG A 108 -3.05 -12.18 19.52
CA ARG A 108 -1.63 -12.46 19.35
C ARG A 108 -0.87 -11.17 19.63
N ARG A 109 -0.14 -11.09 20.69
CA ARG A 109 0.70 -9.92 21.04
C ARG A 109 1.90 -9.84 20.10
N CYS A 110 1.62 -9.56 18.82
CA CYS A 110 2.65 -9.38 17.80
C CYS A 110 3.38 -8.06 18.01
N VAL A 111 4.69 -8.08 17.84
CA VAL A 111 5.51 -6.88 17.79
C VAL A 111 6.22 -6.84 16.45
N PHE A 112 5.97 -5.79 15.68
CA PHE A 112 6.70 -5.53 14.45
C PHE A 112 7.79 -4.51 14.72
N ARG A 113 8.99 -4.76 14.18
CA ARG A 113 10.11 -3.81 14.29
C ARG A 113 10.68 -3.54 12.93
N ILE A 114 10.92 -2.26 12.65
CA ILE A 114 11.65 -1.82 11.46
C ILE A 114 12.94 -1.19 11.95
N THR A 115 14.06 -1.72 11.51
CA THR A 115 15.39 -1.17 11.79
C THR A 115 15.98 -0.67 10.49
N ALA A 116 16.27 0.63 10.43
CA ALA A 116 16.89 1.28 9.28
C ALA A 116 18.15 2.01 9.76
N PRO A 117 19.34 1.57 9.37
CA PRO A 117 20.58 2.30 9.63
C PRO A 117 20.49 3.70 8.99
N GLY A 118 20.83 4.74 9.74
CA GLY A 118 20.75 6.13 9.25
C GLY A 118 19.49 6.89 9.66
N ILE A 119 18.54 6.24 10.33
CA ILE A 119 17.43 6.92 11.01
C ILE A 119 17.82 7.20 12.46
N PRO A 120 17.57 8.42 13.01
CA PRO A 120 18.01 8.80 14.36
C PRO A 120 17.47 7.89 15.47
N GLN A 121 16.23 7.45 15.34
CA GLN A 121 15.65 6.40 16.19
C GLN A 121 15.72 5.07 15.42
N ARG A 122 16.79 4.33 15.59
CA ARG A 122 17.13 3.14 14.80
C ARG A 122 16.05 2.06 14.72
N ASN A 123 15.08 2.08 15.62
CA ASN A 123 14.06 1.04 15.70
C ASN A 123 12.67 1.68 15.80
N ILE A 124 11.86 1.47 14.78
CA ILE A 124 10.43 1.73 14.82
C ILE A 124 9.79 0.45 15.35
N SER A 125 9.03 0.55 16.45
CA SER A 125 8.34 -0.59 17.06
C SER A 125 6.84 -0.37 17.01
N ILE A 126 6.12 -1.34 16.47
CA ILE A 126 4.65 -1.38 16.43
C ILE A 126 4.20 -2.51 17.34
N SER A 127 3.53 -2.18 18.44
CA SER A 127 3.15 -3.12 19.49
C SER A 127 1.78 -2.79 20.06
N ALA A 128 1.31 -3.56 21.03
CA ALA A 128 0.07 -3.25 21.74
C ALA A 128 0.12 -1.92 22.51
N ALA A 129 1.32 -1.42 22.83
CA ALA A 129 1.53 -0.17 23.57
C ALA A 129 1.59 1.06 22.65
N THR A 130 1.70 0.89 21.33
CA THR A 130 1.72 1.97 20.36
C THR A 130 0.33 2.26 19.80
N ASP A 131 0.14 3.44 19.22
CA ASP A 131 -1.13 3.89 18.63
C ASP A 131 -0.93 4.51 17.25
N PHE A 132 -0.35 3.72 16.34
CA PHE A 132 -0.24 4.14 14.96
C PHE A 132 -1.61 4.22 14.31
N HIS A 133 -2.04 5.43 13.95
CA HIS A 133 -3.34 5.71 13.35
C HIS A 133 -3.25 6.85 12.33
N ALA A 134 -4.22 6.89 11.43
CA ALA A 134 -4.41 8.00 10.52
C ALA A 134 -5.73 8.70 10.88
N ASP A 135 -5.67 10.02 11.04
CA ASP A 135 -6.86 10.84 11.27
C ASP A 135 -7.64 11.06 9.96
N ASP A 136 -6.95 10.93 8.81
CA ASP A 136 -7.49 11.22 7.49
C ASP A 136 -8.24 10.06 6.82
N ALA A 137 -8.39 8.91 7.50
CA ALA A 137 -8.94 7.70 6.90
C ALA A 137 -10.36 7.87 6.33
N ASP A 138 -11.09 8.90 6.77
CA ASP A 138 -12.52 9.09 6.47
C ASP A 138 -12.84 10.33 5.61
N GLN A 139 -11.84 11.00 5.04
CA GLN A 139 -12.09 12.21 4.24
C GLN A 139 -12.28 11.94 2.73
N TRP A 140 -12.77 10.75 2.40
CA TRP A 140 -13.20 10.46 1.04
C TRP A 140 -14.61 11.03 0.81
N VAL A 141 -14.73 11.89 -0.19
CA VAL A 141 -16.01 12.41 -0.63
C VAL A 141 -16.32 11.89 -2.03
N GLN A 142 -17.58 11.52 -2.24
CA GLN A 142 -18.02 11.23 -3.59
C GLN A 142 -18.18 12.53 -4.37
N VAL A 143 -17.50 12.61 -5.48
CA VAL A 143 -17.53 13.76 -6.38
C VAL A 143 -17.97 13.32 -7.76
N GLU A 144 -18.80 14.16 -8.41
CA GLU A 144 -19.06 14.00 -9.82
C GLU A 144 -18.04 14.82 -10.62
N ARG A 145 -17.44 14.18 -11.60
CA ARG A 145 -16.48 14.83 -12.50
C ARG A 145 -16.81 14.53 -13.95
N TYR A 146 -16.46 15.47 -14.81
CA TYR A 146 -16.50 15.29 -16.25
C TYR A 146 -15.08 15.00 -16.75
N LEU A 147 -14.90 13.85 -17.41
CA LEU A 147 -13.65 13.49 -18.06
C LEU A 147 -13.85 13.60 -19.57
N GLN A 148 -12.99 14.36 -20.21
CA GLN A 148 -12.90 14.39 -21.66
C GLN A 148 -11.72 13.53 -22.11
N GLY A 149 -11.99 12.50 -22.92
CA GLY A 149 -10.97 11.60 -23.41
C GLY A 149 -11.49 10.66 -24.48
N GLU A 150 -10.58 9.92 -25.08
CA GLU A 150 -10.89 8.88 -26.07
C GLU A 150 -11.25 7.58 -25.37
N ILE A 151 -12.37 6.98 -25.70
CA ILE A 151 -12.76 5.66 -25.19
C ILE A 151 -11.99 4.61 -26.01
N VAL A 152 -10.97 3.99 -25.41
CA VAL A 152 -10.09 3.06 -26.12
C VAL A 152 -10.49 1.60 -25.94
N GLU A 153 -11.27 1.30 -24.90
CA GLU A 153 -11.75 -0.05 -24.62
C GLU A 153 -13.09 0.00 -23.90
N ILE A 154 -13.98 -0.91 -24.23
CA ILE A 154 -15.24 -1.16 -23.51
C ILE A 154 -15.35 -2.68 -23.37
N GLY A 155 -15.44 -3.19 -22.15
CA GLY A 155 -15.57 -4.62 -21.95
C GLY A 155 -15.62 -5.06 -20.49
N GLY A 156 -15.61 -6.37 -20.30
CA GLY A 156 -15.61 -7.04 -19.01
C GLY A 156 -16.68 -8.11 -18.89
N LEU A 157 -16.27 -9.29 -18.42
CA LEU A 157 -17.16 -10.43 -18.28
C LEU A 157 -18.02 -10.37 -17.01
N LYS A 158 -17.41 -9.96 -15.90
CA LYS A 158 -18.06 -9.86 -14.58
C LYS A 158 -18.41 -8.42 -14.22
N LYS A 159 -17.48 -7.50 -14.47
CA LYS A 159 -17.67 -6.05 -14.31
C LYS A 159 -17.41 -5.41 -15.66
N VAL A 160 -18.35 -4.57 -16.09
CA VAL A 160 -18.18 -3.83 -17.34
C VAL A 160 -17.46 -2.53 -17.02
N ASN A 161 -16.38 -2.26 -17.73
CA ASN A 161 -15.60 -1.04 -17.61
C ASN A 161 -15.31 -0.44 -18.98
N ALA A 162 -15.07 0.84 -19.01
CA ALA A 162 -14.50 1.54 -20.14
C ALA A 162 -13.12 2.09 -19.75
N HIS A 163 -12.15 2.01 -20.67
CA HIS A 163 -10.88 2.70 -20.51
C HIS A 163 -10.90 4.00 -21.31
N ILE A 164 -10.69 5.11 -20.61
CA ILE A 164 -10.68 6.45 -21.20
C ILE A 164 -9.24 6.95 -21.22
N ARG A 165 -8.72 7.25 -22.41
CA ARG A 165 -7.42 7.90 -22.60
C ARG A 165 -7.59 9.40 -22.54
N LEU A 166 -6.95 10.05 -21.57
CA LEU A 166 -6.91 11.51 -21.46
C LEU A 166 -5.95 12.13 -22.49
N PRO A 167 -6.04 13.46 -22.72
CA PRO A 167 -5.13 14.17 -23.63
C PRO A 167 -3.64 14.07 -23.27
N ASP A 168 -3.31 13.84 -22.00
CA ASP A 168 -1.95 13.63 -21.50
C ASP A 168 -1.45 12.18 -21.68
N GLY A 169 -2.28 11.30 -22.25
CA GLY A 169 -1.98 9.88 -22.44
C GLY A 169 -2.36 8.98 -21.27
N THR A 170 -2.80 9.54 -20.15
CA THR A 170 -3.22 8.76 -18.98
C THR A 170 -4.46 7.91 -19.30
N LEU A 171 -4.43 6.63 -18.91
CA LEU A 171 -5.56 5.72 -19.03
C LEU A 171 -6.32 5.64 -17.71
N ILE A 172 -7.61 5.95 -17.72
CA ILE A 172 -8.49 5.87 -16.57
C ILE A 172 -9.52 4.76 -16.79
N PRO A 173 -9.53 3.70 -15.96
CA PRO A 173 -10.60 2.72 -15.96
C PRO A 173 -11.83 3.30 -15.26
N VAL A 174 -12.98 3.23 -15.91
CA VAL A 174 -14.28 3.68 -15.37
C VAL A 174 -15.23 2.49 -15.32
N GLU A 175 -15.68 2.11 -14.13
CA GLU A 175 -16.71 1.08 -13.98
C GLU A 175 -18.04 1.63 -14.51
N SER A 176 -18.80 0.78 -15.19
CA SER A 176 -20.09 1.16 -15.76
C SER A 176 -21.07 -0.01 -15.74
N ASP A 177 -22.31 0.27 -16.06
CA ASP A 177 -23.33 -0.75 -16.20
C ASP A 177 -23.40 -1.27 -17.66
N ARG A 178 -23.68 -2.57 -17.79
CA ARG A 178 -23.89 -3.22 -19.10
C ARG A 178 -25.09 -2.64 -19.82
N GLU A 179 -26.13 -2.29 -19.10
CA GLU A 179 -27.35 -1.68 -19.67
C GLU A 179 -27.07 -0.31 -20.28
N PHE A 180 -26.19 0.47 -19.64
CA PHE A 180 -25.74 1.76 -20.15
C PHE A 180 -25.14 1.63 -21.55
N PHE A 181 -24.22 0.67 -21.76
CA PHE A 181 -23.62 0.47 -23.07
C PHE A 181 -24.54 -0.19 -24.09
N ARG A 182 -25.52 -0.99 -23.66
CA ARG A 182 -26.51 -1.60 -24.55
C ARG A 182 -27.53 -0.59 -25.06
N SER A 183 -27.88 0.37 -24.23
CA SER A 183 -28.86 1.42 -24.60
C SER A 183 -28.25 2.52 -25.46
N ASP A 184 -26.91 2.62 -25.48
CA ASP A 184 -26.24 3.63 -26.31
C ASP A 184 -26.23 3.17 -27.78
N THR A 185 -27.00 3.88 -28.60
CA THR A 185 -27.12 3.61 -30.04
C THR A 185 -25.91 4.13 -30.84
N VAL A 186 -25.01 4.89 -30.20
CA VAL A 186 -23.83 5.49 -30.83
C VAL A 186 -22.60 4.71 -30.46
N ASN A 187 -21.89 4.19 -31.46
CA ASN A 187 -20.56 3.61 -31.21
C ASN A 187 -19.57 4.71 -30.82
N ARG A 188 -19.14 4.71 -29.57
CA ARG A 188 -18.19 5.67 -28.99
C ARG A 188 -16.78 5.16 -28.91
N LEU A 189 -16.53 3.90 -29.25
CA LEU A 189 -15.19 3.31 -29.25
C LEU A 189 -14.28 4.07 -30.22
N TYR A 190 -13.08 4.41 -29.79
CA TYR A 190 -12.08 5.21 -30.49
C TYR A 190 -12.56 6.64 -30.85
N LYS A 191 -13.51 7.18 -30.05
CA LYS A 191 -13.97 8.54 -30.21
C LYS A 191 -13.75 9.33 -28.92
N VAL A 192 -13.47 10.62 -29.08
CA VAL A 192 -13.43 11.53 -27.95
C VAL A 192 -14.85 11.73 -27.45
N ALA A 193 -15.03 11.53 -26.17
CA ALA A 193 -16.31 11.71 -25.49
C ALA A 193 -16.09 12.45 -24.16
N MET A 194 -17.15 13.09 -23.68
CA MET A 194 -17.20 13.61 -22.32
C MET A 194 -18.00 12.64 -21.47
N ALA A 195 -17.35 12.03 -20.50
CA ALA A 195 -17.97 11.10 -19.56
C ALA A 195 -18.22 11.82 -18.22
N ARG A 196 -19.45 11.73 -17.72
CA ARG A 196 -19.77 12.09 -16.33
C ARG A 196 -19.51 10.88 -15.47
N ILE A 197 -18.61 10.99 -14.51
CA ILE A 197 -18.21 9.91 -13.61
C ILE A 197 -18.46 10.28 -12.16
N SER A 198 -18.79 9.29 -11.35
CA SER A 198 -18.72 9.39 -9.89
C SER A 198 -17.35 8.84 -9.45
N ALA A 199 -16.61 9.60 -8.69
CA ALA A 199 -15.31 9.21 -8.18
C ALA A 199 -15.22 9.48 -6.69
N GLU A 200 -14.46 8.65 -5.98
CA GLU A 200 -14.05 8.96 -4.62
C GLU A 200 -12.84 9.86 -4.66
N TYR A 201 -12.93 10.97 -3.98
CA TYR A 201 -11.87 11.97 -3.92
C TYR A 201 -11.47 12.20 -2.46
N ASN A 202 -10.20 11.99 -2.17
CA ASN A 202 -9.66 12.31 -0.85
C ASN A 202 -9.33 13.80 -0.77
N VAL A 203 -10.02 14.50 0.13
CA VAL A 203 -9.94 15.98 0.25
C VAL A 203 -8.57 16.43 0.75
N VAL A 204 -7.90 15.59 1.53
CA VAL A 204 -6.60 15.91 2.13
C VAL A 204 -5.47 15.65 1.15
N THR A 205 -5.42 14.46 0.56
CA THR A 205 -4.36 14.11 -0.39
C THR A 205 -4.58 14.71 -1.78
N ARG A 206 -5.77 15.26 -2.04
CA ARG A 206 -6.20 15.83 -3.33
C ARG A 206 -6.10 14.84 -4.51
N LYS A 207 -6.25 13.56 -4.22
CA LYS A 207 -6.19 12.46 -5.20
C LYS A 207 -7.51 11.73 -5.28
#